data_f861679aecda8b92e690c461b8e6f245
#
_entry.id   f861679aecda8b92e690c461b8e6f245
#
_cell.length_a   1.000
_cell.length_b   1.000
_cell.length_c   1.000
_cell.angle_alpha   90.00
_cell.angle_beta   90.00
_cell.angle_gamma   90.00
#
_symmetry.space_group_name_H-M   'P 1'
#
loop_
_entity.id
_entity.type
_entity.pdbx_description
1 polymer ?
#
loop_
_entity_poly.entity_id
_entity_poly.type
_entity_poly.pdbx_seq_one_letter_code
_entity_poly.pdbx_strand_id
1 'polypeptide(L)'
;MAATAILSVRDVRKSFGNLHALDGISLQVAERKVSILIGPNGSGKSTLINVVSGLYSPDSGKIVFDSKDVTGFAPHKLYKMGMARTFQIPALFWKLTVLENLLVAEKENLGEGFWNSLRPAGLRSREDFFRPWQETGSGWQIIRGLSTMRNLIRRRTVIMRLFREEGLIKFLRSLLIATLKPWREFFALSWHEAEKRAAEKAGRILDLLGLSRLWNQPAYLLSGGQMKLVEIGRALMSDARLLLLDEPVSGVNPTLAHEIFSRILRLRDELGLTFFIVEHRLDIALKYVDEIFAMALGKVIASGLPDEVMNNKKVIEAYLGG
;
A
#
# COMPACT_ATOMS: atom_id res chain seq x y z
N MET A 1 -22.84 15.40 13.03
CA MET A 1 -21.44 15.67 13.34
C MET A 1 -20.76 16.00 12.02
N ALA A 2 -20.01 17.11 11.93
CA ALA A 2 -19.24 17.41 10.72
C ALA A 2 -18.21 16.30 10.51
N ALA A 3 -18.15 15.73 9.31
CA ALA A 3 -17.19 14.67 8.98
C ALA A 3 -15.76 15.24 9.11
N THR A 4 -14.92 14.57 9.88
CA THR A 4 -13.52 14.97 10.05
C THR A 4 -12.78 14.81 8.72
N ALA A 5 -12.11 15.86 8.26
CA ALA A 5 -11.32 15.78 7.04
C ALA A 5 -9.98 15.10 7.31
N ILE A 6 -9.66 14.03 6.57
CA ILE A 6 -8.35 13.37 6.63
C ILE A 6 -7.29 14.12 5.82
N LEU A 7 -7.72 14.74 4.71
CA LEU A 7 -6.85 15.55 3.85
C LEU A 7 -7.48 16.92 3.65
N SER A 8 -6.71 17.98 3.86
CA SER A 8 -7.11 19.36 3.56
C SER A 8 -6.04 20.03 2.71
N VAL A 9 -6.44 20.51 1.56
CA VAL A 9 -5.65 21.28 0.62
C VAL A 9 -6.15 22.71 0.66
N ARG A 10 -5.27 23.70 0.86
CA ARG A 10 -5.65 25.11 1.04
C ARG A 10 -4.80 26.02 0.17
N ASP A 11 -5.43 26.72 -0.76
CA ASP A 11 -4.83 27.69 -1.71
C ASP A 11 -3.56 27.18 -2.38
N VAL A 12 -3.55 25.89 -2.76
CA VAL A 12 -2.39 25.24 -3.35
C VAL A 12 -2.22 25.70 -4.80
N ARG A 13 -1.01 26.20 -5.13
CA ARG A 13 -0.62 26.63 -6.46
C ARG A 13 0.56 25.83 -6.97
N LYS A 14 0.58 25.57 -8.28
CA LYS A 14 1.70 24.93 -8.98
C LYS A 14 1.78 25.39 -10.41
N SER A 15 2.95 25.88 -10.79
CA SER A 15 3.24 26.34 -12.15
C SER A 15 4.41 25.56 -12.75
N PHE A 16 4.40 25.45 -14.07
CA PHE A 16 5.48 24.89 -14.89
C PHE A 16 5.82 25.92 -15.97
N GLY A 17 6.86 26.71 -15.74
CA GLY A 17 7.14 27.91 -16.57
C GLY A 17 5.93 28.86 -16.49
N ASN A 18 5.37 29.22 -17.65
CA ASN A 18 4.21 30.11 -17.73
C ASN A 18 2.86 29.41 -17.55
N LEU A 19 2.83 28.09 -17.42
CA LEU A 19 1.60 27.34 -17.26
C LEU A 19 1.25 27.23 -15.77
N HIS A 20 0.15 27.84 -15.35
CA HIS A 20 -0.42 27.68 -14.01
C HIS A 20 -1.28 26.40 -14.00
N ALA A 21 -0.69 25.28 -13.62
CA ALA A 21 -1.38 23.99 -13.60
C ALA A 21 -2.35 23.86 -12.42
N LEU A 22 -2.04 24.49 -11.27
CA LEU A 22 -2.94 24.67 -10.12
C LEU A 22 -2.96 26.14 -9.73
N ASP A 23 -4.15 26.71 -9.61
CA ASP A 23 -4.35 28.13 -9.30
C ASP A 23 -5.27 28.31 -8.09
N GLY A 24 -4.72 28.07 -6.90
CA GLY A 24 -5.42 28.28 -5.64
C GLY A 24 -6.41 27.17 -5.29
N ILE A 25 -6.02 25.91 -5.46
CA ILE A 25 -6.85 24.75 -5.13
C ILE A 25 -7.12 24.69 -3.63
N SER A 26 -8.40 24.60 -3.28
CA SER A 26 -8.86 24.31 -1.92
C SER A 26 -9.92 23.24 -1.94
N LEU A 27 -9.68 22.14 -1.18
CA LEU A 27 -10.61 21.02 -1.00
C LEU A 27 -10.36 20.30 0.32
N GLN A 28 -11.33 19.53 0.78
CA GLN A 28 -11.24 18.70 1.97
C GLN A 28 -11.83 17.33 1.69
N VAL A 29 -11.03 16.27 1.88
CA VAL A 29 -11.46 14.87 1.73
C VAL A 29 -11.87 14.37 3.11
N ALA A 30 -13.12 13.94 3.26
CA ALA A 30 -13.66 13.42 4.51
C ALA A 30 -13.16 11.99 4.77
N GLU A 31 -12.96 11.65 6.05
CA GLU A 31 -12.56 10.29 6.46
C GLU A 31 -13.62 9.25 6.09
N ARG A 32 -13.15 8.03 5.76
CA ARG A 32 -13.99 6.85 5.48
C ARG A 32 -15.00 7.08 4.35
N LYS A 33 -14.60 7.89 3.35
CA LYS A 33 -15.38 8.14 2.15
C LYS A 33 -14.59 7.80 0.90
N VAL A 34 -15.33 7.59 -0.17
CA VAL A 34 -14.82 7.50 -1.53
C VAL A 34 -15.12 8.82 -2.22
N SER A 35 -14.10 9.68 -2.34
CA SER A 35 -14.17 10.96 -3.04
C SER A 35 -13.52 10.83 -4.41
N ILE A 36 -14.15 11.44 -5.43
CA ILE A 36 -13.62 11.43 -6.79
C ILE A 36 -13.28 12.83 -7.29
N LEU A 37 -12.18 12.94 -8.00
CA LEU A 37 -11.75 14.15 -8.69
C LEU A 37 -12.01 14.01 -10.19
N ILE A 38 -12.85 14.86 -10.72
CA ILE A 38 -13.26 14.86 -12.13
C ILE A 38 -12.89 16.17 -12.82
N GLY A 39 -12.93 16.19 -14.14
CA GLY A 39 -12.67 17.39 -14.96
C GLY A 39 -12.11 17.03 -16.34
N PRO A 40 -12.13 17.94 -17.31
CA PRO A 40 -11.58 17.72 -18.64
C PRO A 40 -10.05 17.49 -18.60
N ASN A 41 -9.51 17.06 -19.72
CA ASN A 41 -8.06 16.93 -19.89
C ASN A 41 -7.39 18.32 -19.72
N GLY A 42 -6.24 18.35 -19.07
CA GLY A 42 -5.54 19.62 -18.80
C GLY A 42 -6.12 20.44 -17.62
N SER A 43 -7.17 19.97 -16.91
CA SER A 43 -7.72 20.71 -15.77
C SER A 43 -6.84 20.74 -14.51
N GLY A 44 -5.72 19.98 -14.48
CA GLY A 44 -4.77 19.97 -13.37
C GLY A 44 -4.91 18.76 -12.42
N LYS A 45 -5.79 17.78 -12.67
CA LYS A 45 -6.03 16.62 -11.78
C LYS A 45 -4.76 15.83 -11.45
N SER A 46 -4.01 15.43 -12.48
CA SER A 46 -2.76 14.67 -12.29
C SER A 46 -1.71 15.51 -11.57
N THR A 47 -1.67 16.83 -11.82
CA THR A 47 -0.79 17.74 -11.09
C THR A 47 -1.18 17.80 -9.61
N LEU A 48 -2.47 17.90 -9.29
CA LEU A 48 -2.94 17.92 -7.90
C LEU A 48 -2.57 16.62 -7.16
N ILE A 49 -2.83 15.47 -7.76
CA ILE A 49 -2.43 14.17 -7.17
C ILE A 49 -0.91 14.09 -6.99
N ASN A 50 -0.11 14.57 -7.94
CA ASN A 50 1.35 14.62 -7.86
C ASN A 50 1.83 15.52 -6.71
N VAL A 51 1.18 16.67 -6.51
CA VAL A 51 1.50 17.59 -5.43
C VAL A 51 1.09 17.01 -4.07
N VAL A 52 -0.13 16.45 -3.95
CA VAL A 52 -0.63 15.85 -2.71
C VAL A 52 0.20 14.63 -2.31
N SER A 53 0.64 13.81 -3.28
CA SER A 53 1.49 12.63 -3.03
C SER A 53 2.98 12.95 -2.87
N GLY A 54 3.37 14.24 -2.93
CA GLY A 54 4.74 14.69 -2.71
C GLY A 54 5.71 14.45 -3.87
N LEU A 55 5.21 14.08 -5.07
CA LEU A 55 6.04 13.98 -6.28
C LEU A 55 6.46 15.37 -6.79
N TYR A 56 5.59 16.37 -6.61
CA TYR A 56 5.91 17.76 -6.88
C TYR A 56 5.71 18.58 -5.60
N SER A 57 6.63 19.48 -5.31
CA SER A 57 6.40 20.48 -4.27
C SER A 57 5.46 21.57 -4.79
N PRO A 58 4.46 22.01 -3.99
CA PRO A 58 3.64 23.16 -4.35
C PRO A 58 4.50 24.45 -4.36
N ASP A 59 4.12 25.44 -5.15
CA ASP A 59 4.78 26.73 -5.16
C ASP A 59 4.28 27.61 -4.00
N SER A 60 3.01 27.44 -3.60
CA SER A 60 2.40 28.06 -2.44
C SER A 60 1.20 27.25 -1.95
N GLY A 61 0.64 27.63 -0.80
CA GLY A 61 -0.49 26.97 -0.17
C GLY A 61 -0.07 25.95 0.86
N LYS A 62 -1.06 25.20 1.38
CA LYS A 62 -0.85 24.27 2.49
C LYS A 62 -1.59 22.96 2.28
N ILE A 63 -0.92 21.86 2.63
CA ILE A 63 -1.47 20.50 2.60
C ILE A 63 -1.41 19.93 4.03
N VAL A 64 -2.55 19.55 4.56
CA VAL A 64 -2.67 18.93 5.89
C VAL A 64 -3.22 17.52 5.72
N PHE A 65 -2.53 16.55 6.25
CA PHE A 65 -2.93 15.15 6.30
C PHE A 65 -2.95 14.68 7.75
N ASP A 66 -4.06 14.07 8.17
CA ASP A 66 -4.24 13.58 9.55
C ASP A 66 -3.84 14.67 10.59
N SER A 67 -4.37 15.86 10.42
CA SER A 67 -4.10 17.05 11.26
C SER A 67 -2.65 17.55 11.27
N LYS A 68 -1.75 16.99 10.46
CA LYS A 68 -0.34 17.38 10.35
C LYS A 68 -0.08 18.11 9.04
N ASP A 69 0.72 19.17 9.11
CA ASP A 69 1.22 19.85 7.91
C ASP A 69 2.23 18.95 7.21
N VAL A 70 1.92 18.59 5.97
CA VAL A 70 2.75 17.72 5.14
C VAL A 70 3.20 18.41 3.85
N THR A 71 3.07 19.72 3.78
CA THR A 71 3.41 20.52 2.61
C THR A 71 4.86 20.26 2.18
N GLY A 72 5.06 19.81 0.93
CA GLY A 72 6.39 19.52 0.39
C GLY A 72 7.06 18.26 0.94
N PHE A 73 6.36 17.41 1.69
CA PHE A 73 6.92 16.13 2.13
C PHE A 73 7.16 15.21 0.94
N ALA A 74 8.29 14.50 0.98
CA ALA A 74 8.61 13.48 -0.01
C ALA A 74 7.68 12.25 0.10
N PRO A 75 7.42 11.53 -1.01
CA PRO A 75 6.46 10.41 -1.05
C PRO A 75 6.70 9.33 0.01
N HIS A 76 7.97 8.99 0.29
CA HIS A 76 8.30 7.98 1.29
C HIS A 76 7.91 8.38 2.73
N LYS A 77 7.89 9.69 3.05
CA LYS A 77 7.43 10.19 4.35
C LYS A 77 5.90 10.09 4.45
N LEU A 78 5.18 10.47 3.39
CA LEU A 78 3.73 10.36 3.31
C LEU A 78 3.28 8.89 3.41
N TYR A 79 3.99 7.99 2.72
CA TYR A 79 3.76 6.54 2.80
C TYR A 79 3.88 6.02 4.25
N LYS A 80 4.94 6.42 4.96
CA LYS A 80 5.12 6.06 6.38
C LYS A 80 4.04 6.64 7.29
N MET A 81 3.40 7.75 6.92
CA MET A 81 2.30 8.37 7.66
C MET A 81 0.93 7.75 7.33
N GLY A 82 0.85 6.85 6.35
CA GLY A 82 -0.39 6.19 5.95
C GLY A 82 -1.13 6.86 4.78
N MET A 83 -0.43 7.63 3.95
CA MET A 83 -0.92 8.09 2.65
C MET A 83 -0.21 7.31 1.56
N ALA A 84 -0.93 6.43 0.86
CA ALA A 84 -0.40 5.65 -0.24
C ALA A 84 -1.00 6.07 -1.58
N ARG A 85 -0.27 5.84 -2.67
CA ARG A 85 -0.71 6.15 -4.03
C ARG A 85 -0.50 4.95 -4.94
N THR A 86 -1.46 4.71 -5.84
CA THR A 86 -1.29 3.86 -7.01
C THR A 86 -0.95 4.70 -8.24
N PHE A 87 -0.42 4.07 -9.27
CA PHE A 87 -0.10 4.72 -10.53
C PHE A 87 -1.05 4.24 -11.63
N GLN A 88 -1.21 5.05 -12.68
CA GLN A 88 -2.05 4.71 -13.83
C GLN A 88 -1.60 3.39 -14.49
N ILE A 89 -0.28 3.18 -14.60
CA ILE A 89 0.30 1.92 -15.07
C ILE A 89 0.78 1.13 -13.85
N PRO A 90 0.27 -0.09 -13.61
CA PRO A 90 0.67 -0.90 -12.47
C PRO A 90 2.17 -1.17 -12.44
N ALA A 91 2.84 -0.72 -11.38
CA ALA A 91 4.29 -0.90 -11.18
C ALA A 91 4.58 -2.20 -10.41
N LEU A 92 4.17 -3.35 -10.95
CA LEU A 92 4.37 -4.66 -10.33
C LEU A 92 5.73 -5.26 -10.69
N PHE A 93 6.26 -6.07 -9.78
CA PHE A 93 7.40 -6.92 -10.06
C PHE A 93 6.94 -8.16 -10.84
N TRP A 94 7.07 -8.14 -12.15
CA TRP A 94 6.47 -9.09 -13.09
C TRP A 94 6.78 -10.55 -12.81
N LYS A 95 8.01 -10.86 -12.36
CA LYS A 95 8.47 -12.23 -12.07
C LYS A 95 8.13 -12.69 -10.65
N LEU A 96 7.72 -11.79 -9.78
CA LEU A 96 7.28 -12.14 -8.44
C LEU A 96 5.81 -12.57 -8.45
N THR A 97 5.47 -13.45 -7.54
CA THR A 97 4.08 -13.85 -7.30
C THR A 97 3.26 -12.68 -6.75
N VAL A 98 1.94 -12.82 -6.78
CA VAL A 98 1.01 -11.85 -6.20
C VAL A 98 1.33 -11.60 -4.73
N LEU A 99 1.54 -12.65 -3.95
CA LEU A 99 1.90 -12.53 -2.55
C LEU A 99 3.24 -11.81 -2.35
N GLU A 100 4.26 -12.17 -3.13
CA GLU A 100 5.58 -11.52 -3.05
C GLU A 100 5.52 -10.05 -3.40
N ASN A 101 4.67 -9.67 -4.37
CA ASN A 101 4.43 -8.27 -4.68
C ASN A 101 3.87 -7.49 -3.49
N LEU A 102 2.98 -8.10 -2.69
CA LEU A 102 2.47 -7.48 -1.47
C LEU A 102 3.56 -7.40 -0.40
N LEU A 103 4.28 -8.50 -0.15
CA LEU A 103 5.30 -8.56 0.90
C LEU A 103 6.45 -7.55 0.71
N VAL A 104 6.85 -7.29 -0.53
CA VAL A 104 7.86 -6.26 -0.84
C VAL A 104 7.41 -4.86 -0.44
N ALA A 105 6.10 -4.62 -0.37
CA ALA A 105 5.52 -3.32 -0.01
C ALA A 105 5.27 -3.15 1.49
N GLU A 106 5.63 -4.12 2.34
CA GLU A 106 5.46 -4.01 3.80
C GLU A 106 6.29 -2.86 4.36
N LYS A 107 5.63 -2.02 5.17
CA LYS A 107 6.20 -0.79 5.74
C LYS A 107 7.36 -1.04 6.71
N GLU A 108 7.27 -2.11 7.49
CA GLU A 108 8.24 -2.51 8.51
C GLU A 108 9.10 -3.67 8.03
N ASN A 109 9.53 -3.61 6.78
CA ASN A 109 10.40 -4.64 6.24
C ASN A 109 11.76 -4.58 6.94
N LEU A 110 11.94 -5.42 7.97
CA LEU A 110 13.24 -5.60 8.67
C LEU A 110 14.36 -6.03 7.71
N GLY A 111 13.99 -6.27 6.42
CA GLY A 111 14.81 -6.71 5.32
C GLY A 111 15.78 -5.69 4.74
N GLU A 112 15.65 -4.42 5.02
CA GLU A 112 16.50 -3.37 4.41
C GLU A 112 17.81 -3.11 5.18
N GLY A 113 18.06 -3.82 6.28
CA GLY A 113 19.29 -3.64 7.07
C GLY A 113 20.41 -4.61 6.68
N PHE A 114 21.68 -4.23 6.94
CA PHE A 114 22.92 -5.01 6.74
C PHE A 114 22.81 -6.47 7.25
N TRP A 115 22.02 -6.72 8.28
CA TRP A 115 21.81 -8.03 8.92
C TRP A 115 20.97 -9.01 8.10
N ASN A 116 20.26 -8.54 7.06
CA ASN A 116 19.43 -9.39 6.19
C ASN A 116 20.22 -10.12 5.11
N SER A 117 21.41 -9.64 4.79
CA SER A 117 22.34 -10.37 3.93
C SER A 117 22.94 -11.62 4.60
N LEU A 118 22.78 -11.74 5.93
CA LEU A 118 23.19 -12.89 6.72
C LEU A 118 22.04 -13.90 6.91
N ARG A 119 21.36 -14.30 5.84
CA ARG A 119 20.31 -15.33 5.87
C ARG A 119 20.78 -16.58 6.63
N PRO A 120 20.04 -17.06 7.65
CA PRO A 120 20.26 -18.41 8.15
C PRO A 120 19.85 -19.39 7.05
N ALA A 121 20.78 -20.19 6.56
CA ALA A 121 20.55 -21.29 5.63
C ALA A 121 19.76 -22.41 6.34
N GLY A 122 18.43 -22.28 6.47
CA GLY A 122 17.61 -23.24 7.22
C GLY A 122 16.20 -23.46 6.69
N LEU A 123 15.66 -22.53 5.92
CA LEU A 123 14.38 -22.74 5.24
C LEU A 123 14.65 -23.31 3.86
N ARG A 124 14.43 -24.63 3.71
CA ARG A 124 14.77 -25.38 2.49
C ARG A 124 13.86 -25.08 1.29
N SER A 125 12.62 -24.61 1.52
CA SER A 125 11.77 -24.14 0.42
C SER A 125 10.72 -23.14 0.91
N ARG A 126 10.32 -22.20 0.02
CA ARG A 126 9.15 -21.33 0.21
C ARG A 126 7.85 -22.14 0.34
N GLU A 127 7.79 -23.30 -0.24
CA GLU A 127 6.62 -24.20 -0.23
C GLU A 127 6.30 -24.67 1.18
N ASP A 128 7.31 -24.92 2.04
CA ASP A 128 7.11 -25.37 3.40
C ASP A 128 6.44 -24.31 4.31
N PHE A 129 6.63 -23.03 3.98
CA PHE A 129 6.00 -21.91 4.71
C PHE A 129 4.51 -21.74 4.32
N PHE A 130 4.16 -22.00 3.07
CA PHE A 130 2.81 -21.77 2.52
C PHE A 130 1.97 -23.05 2.38
N ARG A 131 2.53 -24.21 2.66
CA ARG A 131 1.82 -25.51 2.61
C ARG A 131 0.47 -25.53 3.34
N PRO A 132 0.32 -24.94 4.55
CA PRO A 132 -0.96 -24.86 5.24
C PRO A 132 -2.03 -24.08 4.48
N TRP A 133 -1.63 -23.12 3.65
CA TRP A 133 -2.55 -22.30 2.83
C TRP A 133 -3.12 -23.05 1.64
N GLN A 134 -2.33 -23.99 1.09
CA GLN A 134 -2.78 -24.82 -0.04
C GLN A 134 -3.81 -25.87 0.40
N GLU A 135 -3.71 -26.37 1.65
CA GLU A 135 -4.50 -27.48 2.12
C GLU A 135 -5.84 -27.07 2.77
N THR A 136 -5.96 -25.85 3.29
CA THR A 136 -7.12 -25.47 4.14
C THR A 136 -8.04 -24.43 3.55
N GLY A 137 -7.63 -23.69 2.51
CA GLY A 137 -8.46 -22.62 1.89
C GLY A 137 -8.89 -21.50 2.84
N SER A 138 -8.48 -21.57 4.11
CA SER A 138 -8.75 -20.56 5.13
C SER A 138 -7.57 -20.46 6.10
N GLY A 139 -7.01 -19.25 6.24
CA GLY A 139 -5.75 -18.95 6.94
C GLY A 139 -5.72 -19.21 8.47
N TRP A 140 -6.63 -20.00 9.05
CA TRP A 140 -6.78 -20.13 10.52
C TRP A 140 -6.12 -21.33 11.18
N GLN A 141 -5.44 -22.23 10.44
CA GLN A 141 -4.88 -23.47 11.04
C GLN A 141 -3.37 -23.49 11.28
N ILE A 142 -2.64 -22.40 11.06
CA ILE A 142 -1.16 -22.33 11.17
C ILE A 142 -0.63 -22.45 12.60
N ILE A 143 -1.46 -22.31 13.64
CA ILE A 143 -1.02 -22.21 15.05
C ILE A 143 -0.64 -23.57 15.69
N ARG A 144 -0.89 -24.72 15.08
CA ARG A 144 -0.68 -26.06 15.73
C ARG A 144 0.67 -26.74 15.47
N GLY A 145 1.55 -26.20 14.62
CA GLY A 145 2.84 -26.84 14.25
C GLY A 145 4.03 -26.63 15.21
N LEU A 146 3.90 -25.82 16.27
CA LEU A 146 5.04 -25.35 17.08
C LEU A 146 5.42 -26.25 18.30
N SER A 147 4.90 -27.48 18.40
CA SER A 147 5.19 -28.35 19.56
C SER A 147 6.53 -29.10 19.52
N THR A 148 7.29 -29.05 18.43
CA THR A 148 8.51 -29.88 18.23
C THR A 148 9.83 -29.20 18.65
N MET A 149 9.83 -27.95 19.10
CA MET A 149 11.09 -27.21 19.43
C MET A 149 11.62 -27.44 20.87
N ARG A 150 10.98 -28.28 21.66
CA ARG A 150 11.34 -28.48 23.09
C ARG A 150 12.54 -29.39 23.36
N ASN A 151 13.11 -30.05 22.34
CA ASN A 151 14.14 -31.09 22.51
C ASN A 151 15.59 -30.65 22.25
N LEU A 152 15.89 -29.38 21.94
CA LEU A 152 17.25 -28.92 21.60
C LEU A 152 18.04 -28.29 22.76
N ILE A 153 17.48 -28.13 23.96
CA ILE A 153 18.14 -27.42 25.09
C ILE A 153 18.96 -28.36 26.01
N ARG A 154 19.04 -29.65 25.75
CA ARG A 154 19.80 -30.59 26.62
C ARG A 154 21.13 -31.04 26.04
N ARG A 155 22.15 -30.21 25.93
CA ARG A 155 23.56 -30.67 25.84
C ARG A 155 24.52 -29.67 26.45
N ARG A 156 24.59 -29.61 27.79
CA ARG A 156 25.58 -28.86 28.57
C ARG A 156 26.97 -29.51 28.61
N THR A 157 27.18 -30.70 28.08
CA THR A 157 28.36 -31.53 28.30
C THR A 157 29.44 -31.40 27.21
N VAL A 158 29.21 -30.68 26.13
CA VAL A 158 30.17 -30.57 25.01
C VAL A 158 31.19 -29.43 25.21
N ILE A 159 30.85 -28.42 26.01
CA ILE A 159 31.66 -27.19 26.14
C ILE A 159 32.98 -27.44 26.92
N MET A 160 32.97 -28.39 27.85
CA MET A 160 34.17 -28.70 28.66
C MET A 160 35.24 -29.55 27.94
N ARG A 161 34.90 -30.26 26.87
CA ARG A 161 35.83 -31.08 26.08
C ARG A 161 36.64 -30.30 25.06
N LEU A 162 36.08 -29.21 24.54
CA LEU A 162 36.72 -28.35 23.52
C LEU A 162 37.87 -27.48 24.08
N PHE A 163 37.91 -27.29 25.41
CA PHE A 163 38.90 -26.45 26.07
C PHE A 163 40.29 -27.06 26.12
N ARG A 164 40.42 -28.37 25.97
CA ARG A 164 41.69 -29.10 26.19
C ARG A 164 42.50 -29.40 24.93
N GLU A 165 41.90 -29.37 23.77
CA GLU A 165 42.54 -29.86 22.53
C GLU A 165 42.73 -28.83 21.41
N GLU A 166 42.14 -27.65 21.49
CA GLU A 166 42.21 -26.69 20.39
C GLU A 166 42.69 -25.32 20.86
N GLY A 167 43.78 -24.80 20.25
CA GLY A 167 44.48 -23.57 20.67
C GLY A 167 43.60 -22.30 20.78
N LEU A 168 44.12 -21.28 21.48
CA LEU A 168 43.49 -20.02 21.89
C LEU A 168 42.63 -19.35 20.77
N ILE A 169 43.04 -19.44 19.53
CA ILE A 169 42.32 -18.82 18.37
C ILE A 169 41.01 -19.53 18.09
N LYS A 170 40.98 -20.87 18.18
CA LYS A 170 39.72 -21.63 17.99
C LYS A 170 38.78 -21.43 19.17
N PHE A 171 39.33 -21.29 20.39
CA PHE A 171 38.56 -20.96 21.58
C PHE A 171 37.90 -19.56 21.46
N LEU A 172 38.66 -18.52 21.10
CA LEU A 172 38.13 -17.18 20.90
C LEU A 172 37.07 -17.14 19.79
N ARG A 173 37.27 -17.92 18.72
CA ARG A 173 36.31 -18.06 17.64
C ARG A 173 35.03 -18.78 18.09
N SER A 174 35.14 -19.83 18.90
CA SER A 174 33.98 -20.52 19.47
C SER A 174 33.25 -19.67 20.52
N LEU A 175 33.98 -18.88 21.32
CA LEU A 175 33.43 -17.93 22.27
C LEU A 175 32.66 -16.80 21.53
N LEU A 176 33.23 -16.26 20.46
CA LEU A 176 32.59 -15.26 19.62
C LEU A 176 31.32 -15.81 18.98
N ILE A 177 31.38 -17.05 18.46
CA ILE A 177 30.19 -17.73 17.90
C ILE A 177 29.16 -18.02 19.00
N ALA A 178 29.57 -18.42 20.18
CA ALA A 178 28.66 -18.71 21.31
C ALA A 178 28.01 -17.44 21.86
N THR A 179 28.69 -16.30 21.88
CA THR A 179 28.13 -15.01 22.30
C THR A 179 27.21 -14.40 21.24
N LEU A 180 27.49 -14.64 19.95
CA LEU A 180 26.64 -14.16 18.86
C LEU A 180 25.43 -15.06 18.58
N LYS A 181 25.47 -16.35 18.98
CA LYS A 181 24.42 -17.31 18.73
C LYS A 181 23.07 -16.94 19.36
N PRO A 182 23.00 -16.49 20.64
CA PRO A 182 21.74 -16.03 21.24
C PRO A 182 21.13 -14.84 20.50
N TRP A 183 21.98 -13.90 20.06
CA TRP A 183 21.55 -12.74 19.29
C TRP A 183 21.04 -13.14 17.89
N ARG A 184 21.72 -14.09 17.24
CA ARG A 184 21.25 -14.65 15.95
C ARG A 184 19.91 -15.36 16.10
N GLU A 185 19.73 -16.16 17.15
CA GLU A 185 18.46 -16.85 17.41
C GLU A 185 17.36 -15.86 17.78
N PHE A 186 17.64 -14.85 18.60
CA PHE A 186 16.70 -13.77 18.93
C PHE A 186 16.29 -12.98 17.68
N PHE A 187 17.24 -12.58 16.83
CA PHE A 187 16.92 -11.89 15.57
C PHE A 187 16.19 -12.81 14.59
N ALA A 188 16.55 -14.07 14.50
CA ALA A 188 15.88 -15.04 13.66
C ALA A 188 14.41 -15.28 14.09
N LEU A 189 14.15 -15.33 15.40
CA LEU A 189 12.80 -15.47 15.95
C LEU A 189 11.96 -14.22 15.70
N SER A 190 12.51 -13.03 15.96
CA SER A 190 11.80 -11.76 15.71
C SER A 190 11.54 -11.53 14.21
N TRP A 191 12.45 -11.94 13.35
CA TRP A 191 12.30 -11.94 11.90
C TRP A 191 11.16 -12.87 11.45
N HIS A 192 11.15 -14.09 11.93
CA HIS A 192 10.14 -15.08 11.56
C HIS A 192 8.73 -14.64 11.97
N GLU A 193 8.59 -14.03 13.14
CA GLU A 193 7.32 -13.46 13.59
C GLU A 193 6.87 -12.25 12.76
N ALA A 194 7.80 -11.39 12.34
CA ALA A 194 7.50 -10.24 11.49
C ALA A 194 7.08 -10.71 10.08
N GLU A 195 7.79 -11.66 9.49
CA GLU A 195 7.45 -12.26 8.19
C GLU A 195 6.10 -12.97 8.24
N LYS A 196 5.81 -13.68 9.32
CA LYS A 196 4.51 -14.31 9.55
C LYS A 196 3.38 -13.28 9.62
N ARG A 197 3.56 -12.19 10.40
CA ARG A 197 2.57 -11.11 10.48
C ARG A 197 2.34 -10.44 9.13
N ALA A 198 3.40 -10.18 8.37
CA ALA A 198 3.32 -9.62 7.03
C ALA A 198 2.56 -10.55 6.07
N ALA A 199 2.82 -11.86 6.12
CA ALA A 199 2.12 -12.85 5.32
C ALA A 199 0.63 -12.98 5.70
N GLU A 200 0.30 -12.96 6.99
CA GLU A 200 -1.09 -12.97 7.48
C GLU A 200 -1.84 -11.70 7.03
N LYS A 201 -1.18 -10.53 7.10
CA LYS A 201 -1.72 -9.26 6.61
C LYS A 201 -1.95 -9.31 5.10
N ALA A 202 -0.96 -9.74 4.33
CA ALA A 202 -1.07 -9.90 2.89
C ALA A 202 -2.21 -10.86 2.51
N GLY A 203 -2.36 -11.96 3.23
CA GLY A 203 -3.46 -12.91 3.03
C GLY A 203 -4.83 -12.29 3.23
N ARG A 204 -5.04 -11.54 4.31
CA ARG A 204 -6.30 -10.82 4.55
C ARG A 204 -6.59 -9.80 3.44
N ILE A 205 -5.57 -9.07 2.99
CA ILE A 205 -5.71 -8.12 1.88
C ILE A 205 -6.10 -8.85 0.60
N LEU A 206 -5.49 -10.00 0.29
CA LEU A 206 -5.84 -10.81 -0.88
C LEU A 206 -7.28 -11.33 -0.82
N ASP A 207 -7.78 -11.71 0.36
CA ASP A 207 -9.17 -12.13 0.55
C ASP A 207 -10.14 -10.96 0.29
N LEU A 208 -9.86 -9.78 0.82
CA LEU A 208 -10.65 -8.58 0.58
C LEU A 208 -10.71 -8.19 -0.90
N LEU A 209 -9.60 -8.33 -1.59
CA LEU A 209 -9.49 -8.05 -3.02
C LEU A 209 -10.00 -9.18 -3.93
N GLY A 210 -10.35 -10.35 -3.38
CA GLY A 210 -10.79 -11.52 -4.14
C GLY A 210 -9.67 -12.20 -4.93
N LEU A 211 -8.42 -12.02 -4.51
CA LEU A 211 -7.23 -12.54 -5.18
C LEU A 211 -6.60 -13.75 -4.50
N SER A 212 -7.23 -14.32 -3.45
CA SER A 212 -6.67 -15.41 -2.65
C SER A 212 -6.28 -16.63 -3.47
N ARG A 213 -7.01 -16.95 -4.54
CA ARG A 213 -6.68 -18.07 -5.44
C ARG A 213 -5.46 -17.82 -6.33
N LEU A 214 -5.03 -16.57 -6.45
CA LEU A 214 -3.94 -16.13 -7.31
C LEU A 214 -2.65 -15.85 -6.54
N TRP A 215 -2.61 -16.07 -5.24
CA TRP A 215 -1.52 -15.68 -4.36
C TRP A 215 -0.13 -16.13 -4.83
N ASN A 216 -0.03 -17.33 -5.40
CA ASN A 216 1.22 -17.95 -5.91
C ASN A 216 1.43 -17.74 -7.41
N GLN A 217 0.54 -16.99 -8.08
CA GLN A 217 0.65 -16.77 -9.52
C GLN A 217 1.62 -15.60 -9.79
N PRO A 218 2.57 -15.75 -10.73
CA PRO A 218 3.42 -14.64 -11.15
C PRO A 218 2.62 -13.49 -11.74
N ALA A 219 3.03 -12.24 -11.45
CA ALA A 219 2.27 -11.05 -11.83
C ALA A 219 2.07 -10.90 -13.34
N TYR A 220 2.99 -11.41 -14.17
CA TYR A 220 2.85 -11.36 -15.63
C TYR A 220 1.71 -12.21 -16.21
N LEU A 221 1.12 -13.11 -15.42
CA LEU A 221 -0.03 -13.94 -15.83
C LEU A 221 -1.38 -13.30 -15.45
N LEU A 222 -1.36 -12.18 -14.75
CA LEU A 222 -2.58 -11.49 -14.31
C LEU A 222 -3.23 -10.71 -15.44
N SER A 223 -4.56 -10.63 -15.41
CA SER A 223 -5.30 -9.67 -16.23
C SER A 223 -5.02 -8.23 -15.78
N GLY A 224 -5.24 -7.24 -16.65
CA GLY A 224 -5.03 -5.82 -16.33
C GLY A 224 -5.74 -5.37 -15.05
N GLY A 225 -6.98 -5.81 -14.84
CA GLY A 225 -7.71 -5.46 -13.62
C GLY A 225 -7.20 -6.20 -12.38
N GLN A 226 -6.77 -7.46 -12.50
CA GLN A 226 -6.12 -8.17 -11.39
C GLN A 226 -4.81 -7.46 -11.00
N MET A 227 -4.04 -6.97 -11.96
CA MET A 227 -2.84 -6.18 -11.69
C MET A 227 -3.16 -4.90 -10.91
N LYS A 228 -4.23 -4.19 -11.27
CA LYS A 228 -4.69 -2.99 -10.54
C LYS A 228 -5.12 -3.32 -9.11
N LEU A 229 -5.81 -4.44 -8.89
CA LEU A 229 -6.16 -4.91 -7.55
C LEU A 229 -4.90 -5.28 -6.72
N VAL A 230 -3.90 -5.91 -7.33
CA VAL A 230 -2.61 -6.20 -6.65
C VAL A 230 -1.90 -4.90 -6.27
N GLU A 231 -1.94 -3.88 -7.11
CA GLU A 231 -1.36 -2.56 -6.81
C GLU A 231 -2.06 -1.89 -5.62
N ILE A 232 -3.39 -1.93 -5.55
CA ILE A 232 -4.15 -1.50 -4.38
C ILE A 232 -3.71 -2.32 -3.15
N GLY A 233 -3.57 -3.64 -3.28
CA GLY A 233 -3.08 -4.51 -2.20
C GLY A 233 -1.70 -4.11 -1.69
N ARG A 234 -0.77 -3.77 -2.58
CA ARG A 234 0.55 -3.25 -2.21
C ARG A 234 0.45 -1.95 -1.42
N ALA A 235 -0.42 -1.02 -1.85
CA ALA A 235 -0.65 0.23 -1.12
C ALA A 235 -1.18 -0.04 0.30
N LEU A 236 -2.03 -1.05 0.48
CA LEU A 236 -2.58 -1.43 1.79
C LEU A 236 -1.55 -2.04 2.74
N MET A 237 -0.46 -2.62 2.24
CA MET A 237 0.63 -3.13 3.08
C MET A 237 1.32 -2.03 3.90
N SER A 238 1.18 -0.74 3.53
CA SER A 238 1.71 0.40 4.29
C SER A 238 0.88 0.84 5.50
N ASP A 239 -0.20 0.14 5.86
CA ASP A 239 -1.21 0.60 6.82
C ASP A 239 -1.83 1.95 6.41
N ALA A 240 -2.08 2.08 5.12
CA ALA A 240 -2.66 3.31 4.57
C ALA A 240 -4.02 3.61 5.19
N ARG A 241 -4.26 4.89 5.50
CA ARG A 241 -5.56 5.45 5.90
C ARG A 241 -6.21 6.21 4.75
N LEU A 242 -5.39 6.74 3.84
CA LEU A 242 -5.80 7.42 2.61
C LEU A 242 -5.10 6.80 1.42
N LEU A 243 -5.90 6.32 0.44
CA LEU A 243 -5.40 5.86 -0.85
C LEU A 243 -5.75 6.88 -1.93
N LEU A 244 -4.70 7.32 -2.63
CA LEU A 244 -4.80 8.15 -3.82
C LEU A 244 -4.75 7.22 -5.03
N LEU A 245 -5.86 7.08 -5.76
CA LEU A 245 -5.95 6.19 -6.92
C LEU A 245 -6.03 7.02 -8.22
N ASP A 246 -5.11 6.75 -9.14
CA ASP A 246 -5.01 7.45 -10.42
C ASP A 246 -5.54 6.53 -11.53
N GLU A 247 -6.76 6.78 -11.99
CA GLU A 247 -7.48 6.02 -13.00
C GLU A 247 -7.50 4.50 -12.76
N PRO A 248 -8.01 4.03 -11.60
CA PRO A 248 -7.97 2.62 -11.24
C PRO A 248 -8.72 1.70 -12.21
N VAL A 249 -9.65 2.21 -13.01
CA VAL A 249 -10.41 1.40 -13.99
C VAL A 249 -10.09 1.74 -15.45
N SER A 250 -9.02 2.51 -15.70
CA SER A 250 -8.56 2.80 -17.06
C SER A 250 -8.10 1.53 -17.77
N GLY A 251 -8.57 1.30 -19.00
CA GLY A 251 -8.19 0.14 -19.82
C GLY A 251 -8.81 -1.20 -19.39
N VAL A 252 -9.77 -1.20 -18.44
CA VAL A 252 -10.50 -2.41 -18.05
C VAL A 252 -11.91 -2.45 -18.61
N ASN A 253 -12.44 -3.66 -18.85
CA ASN A 253 -13.82 -3.83 -19.29
C ASN A 253 -14.81 -3.39 -18.19
N PRO A 254 -16.07 -3.06 -18.54
CA PRO A 254 -17.06 -2.54 -17.59
C PRO A 254 -17.31 -3.47 -16.40
N THR A 255 -17.43 -4.78 -16.62
CA THR A 255 -17.68 -5.77 -15.55
C THR A 255 -16.59 -5.73 -14.50
N LEU A 256 -15.34 -5.73 -14.93
CA LEU A 256 -14.19 -5.69 -14.04
C LEU A 256 -14.04 -4.32 -13.37
N ALA A 257 -14.41 -3.23 -14.04
CA ALA A 257 -14.43 -1.90 -13.45
C ALA A 257 -15.45 -1.83 -12.29
N HIS A 258 -16.63 -2.40 -12.44
CA HIS A 258 -17.61 -2.54 -11.36
C HIS A 258 -17.08 -3.39 -10.22
N GLU A 259 -16.34 -4.48 -10.52
CA GLU A 259 -15.72 -5.30 -9.50
C GLU A 259 -14.66 -4.50 -8.70
N ILE A 260 -13.78 -3.75 -9.38
CA ILE A 260 -12.76 -2.92 -8.72
C ILE A 260 -13.42 -1.92 -7.76
N PHE A 261 -14.44 -1.18 -8.19
CA PHE A 261 -15.17 -0.25 -7.33
C PHE A 261 -15.88 -0.96 -6.17
N SER A 262 -16.47 -2.12 -6.40
CA SER A 262 -17.08 -2.91 -5.31
C SER A 262 -16.03 -3.33 -4.27
N ARG A 263 -14.81 -3.69 -4.69
CA ARG A 263 -13.71 -3.97 -3.76
C ARG A 263 -13.27 -2.71 -3.00
N ILE A 264 -13.22 -1.54 -3.65
CA ILE A 264 -12.93 -0.26 -3.00
C ILE A 264 -13.95 0.04 -1.90
N LEU A 265 -15.26 -0.13 -2.17
CA LEU A 265 -16.30 0.04 -1.15
C LEU A 265 -16.13 -0.94 0.01
N ARG A 266 -15.86 -2.21 -0.29
CA ARG A 266 -15.62 -3.22 0.73
C ARG A 266 -14.42 -2.86 1.62
N LEU A 267 -13.32 -2.41 1.03
CA LEU A 267 -12.14 -1.93 1.77
C LEU A 267 -12.45 -0.71 2.64
N ARG A 268 -13.26 0.25 2.14
CA ARG A 268 -13.75 1.37 2.93
C ARG A 268 -14.53 0.90 4.14
N ASP A 269 -15.49 0.00 3.94
CA ASP A 269 -16.45 -0.42 4.97
C ASP A 269 -15.80 -1.34 6.02
N GLU A 270 -14.95 -2.30 5.59
CA GLU A 270 -14.33 -3.27 6.49
C GLU A 270 -13.08 -2.73 7.20
N LEU A 271 -12.29 -1.87 6.54
CA LEU A 271 -11.03 -1.34 7.07
C LEU A 271 -11.09 0.14 7.47
N GLY A 272 -12.20 0.82 7.23
CA GLY A 272 -12.33 2.25 7.52
C GLY A 272 -11.45 3.15 6.65
N LEU A 273 -11.12 2.71 5.45
CA LEU A 273 -10.21 3.43 4.55
C LEU A 273 -10.90 4.62 3.88
N THR A 274 -10.08 5.60 3.52
CA THR A 274 -10.50 6.74 2.71
C THR A 274 -9.87 6.63 1.33
N PHE A 275 -10.65 6.96 0.30
CA PHE A 275 -10.18 6.94 -1.08
C PHE A 275 -10.34 8.31 -1.72
N PHE A 276 -9.30 8.78 -2.40
CA PHE A 276 -9.35 9.94 -3.26
C PHE A 276 -8.92 9.52 -4.67
N ILE A 277 -9.87 9.49 -5.59
CA ILE A 277 -9.75 8.83 -6.90
C ILE A 277 -9.80 9.88 -8.00
N VAL A 278 -8.88 9.82 -8.94
CA VAL A 278 -9.02 10.51 -10.25
C VAL A 278 -9.61 9.53 -11.23
N GLU A 279 -10.71 9.87 -11.85
CA GLU A 279 -11.35 9.03 -12.86
C GLU A 279 -12.02 9.83 -13.98
N HIS A 280 -12.08 9.19 -15.16
CA HIS A 280 -12.76 9.71 -16.34
C HIS A 280 -14.01 8.90 -16.71
N ARG A 281 -14.13 7.67 -16.21
CA ARG A 281 -15.25 6.76 -16.44
C ARG A 281 -16.38 7.03 -15.46
N LEU A 282 -17.04 8.19 -15.63
CA LEU A 282 -18.10 8.65 -14.75
C LEU A 282 -19.34 7.76 -14.81
N ASP A 283 -19.61 7.15 -15.96
CA ASP A 283 -20.69 6.18 -16.18
C ASP A 283 -20.69 5.02 -15.17
N ILE A 284 -19.52 4.63 -14.71
CA ILE A 284 -19.33 3.59 -13.71
C ILE A 284 -19.10 4.18 -12.31
N ALA A 285 -18.16 5.12 -12.19
CA ALA A 285 -17.66 5.60 -10.91
C ALA A 285 -18.75 6.25 -10.04
N LEU A 286 -19.70 7.00 -10.64
CA LEU A 286 -20.72 7.75 -9.91
C LEU A 286 -21.59 6.89 -8.98
N LYS A 287 -21.73 5.60 -9.27
CA LYS A 287 -22.51 4.66 -8.44
C LYS A 287 -21.82 4.27 -7.12
N TYR A 288 -20.53 4.58 -6.98
CA TYR A 288 -19.68 4.08 -5.91
C TYR A 288 -19.02 5.17 -5.08
N VAL A 289 -19.33 6.45 -5.36
CA VAL A 289 -18.67 7.59 -4.72
C VAL A 289 -19.61 8.35 -3.81
N ASP A 290 -19.07 8.85 -2.73
CA ASP A 290 -19.81 9.64 -1.71
C ASP A 290 -19.76 11.13 -2.03
N GLU A 291 -18.67 11.60 -2.70
CA GLU A 291 -18.42 13.01 -2.95
C GLU A 291 -17.62 13.22 -4.23
N ILE A 292 -17.87 14.31 -4.91
CA ILE A 292 -17.19 14.72 -6.14
C ILE A 292 -16.53 16.09 -5.96
N PHE A 293 -15.30 16.21 -6.47
CA PHE A 293 -14.62 17.48 -6.74
C PHE A 293 -14.46 17.65 -8.24
N ALA A 294 -15.03 18.69 -8.81
CA ALA A 294 -14.90 19.02 -10.24
C ALA A 294 -13.85 20.09 -10.43
N MET A 295 -12.87 19.84 -11.32
CA MET A 295 -11.80 20.77 -11.66
C MET A 295 -11.89 21.25 -13.10
N ALA A 296 -11.59 22.54 -13.30
CA ALA A 296 -11.34 23.13 -14.61
C ALA A 296 -10.28 24.23 -14.46
N LEU A 297 -9.39 24.34 -15.46
CA LEU A 297 -8.38 25.41 -15.56
C LEU A 297 -7.58 25.62 -14.25
N GLY A 298 -7.17 24.54 -13.60
CA GLY A 298 -6.39 24.59 -12.37
C GLY A 298 -7.18 24.98 -11.11
N LYS A 299 -8.51 25.00 -11.15
CA LYS A 299 -9.37 25.37 -10.01
C LYS A 299 -10.44 24.31 -9.74
N VAL A 300 -10.88 24.20 -8.48
CA VAL A 300 -12.09 23.48 -8.12
C VAL A 300 -13.27 24.38 -8.44
N ILE A 301 -14.16 23.95 -9.35
CA ILE A 301 -15.32 24.70 -9.82
C ILE A 301 -16.63 24.28 -9.15
N ALA A 302 -16.69 23.05 -8.63
CA ALA A 302 -17.81 22.53 -7.83
C ALA A 302 -17.32 21.39 -6.94
N SER A 303 -17.98 21.19 -5.80
CA SER A 303 -17.80 20.02 -4.92
C SER A 303 -19.10 19.72 -4.19
N GLY A 304 -19.35 18.45 -3.88
CA GLY A 304 -20.57 18.02 -3.17
C GLY A 304 -20.99 16.61 -3.56
N LEU A 305 -22.28 16.33 -3.36
CA LEU A 305 -22.86 15.05 -3.73
C LEU A 305 -22.86 14.85 -5.27
N PRO A 306 -22.80 13.59 -5.74
CA PRO A 306 -22.73 13.29 -7.18
C PRO A 306 -23.78 14.00 -8.01
N ASP A 307 -25.04 13.94 -7.60
CA ASP A 307 -26.14 14.56 -8.34
C ASP A 307 -26.06 16.10 -8.39
N GLU A 308 -25.61 16.73 -7.29
CA GLU A 308 -25.45 18.17 -7.21
C GLU A 308 -24.34 18.67 -8.14
N VAL A 309 -23.20 17.98 -8.15
CA VAL A 309 -22.04 18.37 -8.96
C VAL A 309 -22.30 18.09 -10.44
N MET A 310 -22.91 16.97 -10.80
CA MET A 310 -23.18 16.60 -12.19
C MET A 310 -24.24 17.49 -12.85
N ASN A 311 -25.15 18.08 -12.08
CA ASN A 311 -26.13 19.04 -12.56
C ASN A 311 -25.67 20.51 -12.50
N ASN A 312 -24.43 20.76 -12.03
CA ASN A 312 -23.91 22.12 -11.93
C ASN A 312 -23.55 22.69 -13.32
N LYS A 313 -24.10 23.85 -13.65
CA LYS A 313 -23.88 24.51 -14.96
C LYS A 313 -22.40 24.69 -15.29
N LYS A 314 -21.57 25.10 -14.33
CA LYS A 314 -20.12 25.30 -14.54
C LYS A 314 -19.42 23.99 -14.90
N VAL A 315 -19.87 22.87 -14.32
CA VAL A 315 -19.31 21.54 -14.62
C VAL A 315 -19.72 21.12 -16.02
N ILE A 316 -20.99 21.25 -16.37
CA ILE A 316 -21.52 20.92 -17.71
C ILE A 316 -20.78 21.76 -18.78
N GLU A 317 -20.67 23.06 -18.58
CA GLU A 317 -19.96 23.98 -19.50
C GLU A 317 -18.48 23.59 -19.66
N ALA A 318 -17.79 23.21 -18.56
CA ALA A 318 -16.40 22.80 -18.61
C ALA A 318 -16.18 21.50 -19.40
N TYR A 319 -17.18 20.61 -19.47
CA TYR A 319 -17.11 19.39 -20.27
C TYR A 319 -17.57 19.57 -21.73
N LEU A 320 -18.44 20.54 -21.99
CA LEU A 320 -18.95 20.83 -23.35
C LEU A 320 -18.03 21.82 -24.12
N GLY A 321 -17.26 22.62 -23.43
CA GLY A 321 -16.41 23.68 -24.00
C GLY A 321 -14.92 23.30 -24.13
N GLY A 322 -14.57 22.02 -23.90
CA GLY A 322 -13.19 21.51 -23.98
C GLY A 322 -12.92 20.73 -25.26
#